data_fd9371a38aa00757c723d92f8a67ee8c
#
_entry.id   fd9371a38aa00757c723d92f8a67ee8c
#
_cell.length_a   1.000
_cell.length_b   1.000
_cell.length_c   1.000
_cell.angle_alpha   90.00
_cell.angle_beta   90.00
_cell.angle_gamma   90.00
#
_symmetry.space_group_name_H-M   'P 1'
#
loop_
_entity.id
_entity.type
_entity.pdbx_description
1 polymer ?
#
loop_
_entity_poly.entity_id
_entity_poly.type
_entity_poly.pdbx_seq_one_letter_code
_entity_poly.pdbx_strand_id
1 'polypeptide(L)'
;MDFEQAPLPHPASNPPPPADKPRKRSGWKVFWSIFTSLSVIANIIMTLMLFGTLALVFAGQKGLFTEEVIQEGPRTDKIAVITVKGIIDDTASQDVYKQLKSAKKDKHVKGLIVLINTPGGMVSSSDQIYNEICKYRFQTKQPVIAFMQGMATSGGY
;
A
#
# COMPACT_ATOMS: atom_id res chain seq x y z
N MET A 1 88.55 -59.95 -41.08
CA MET A 1 88.30 -59.22 -39.80
C MET A 1 86.98 -58.57 -39.95
N ASP A 2 85.90 -59.29 -39.52
CA ASP A 2 84.51 -58.82 -39.54
C ASP A 2 84.27 -58.01 -38.27
N PHE A 3 83.96 -56.70 -38.44
CA PHE A 3 83.56 -55.86 -37.37
C PHE A 3 82.04 -55.96 -37.29
N GLU A 4 81.58 -56.80 -36.37
CA GLU A 4 80.18 -56.91 -35.99
C GLU A 4 79.67 -55.58 -35.35
N GLN A 5 78.84 -54.84 -36.06
CA GLN A 5 78.27 -53.64 -35.58
C GLN A 5 77.18 -53.95 -34.53
N ALA A 6 77.36 -53.52 -33.30
CA ALA A 6 76.41 -53.61 -32.22
C ALA A 6 75.14 -52.81 -32.57
N PRO A 7 73.94 -53.33 -32.31
CA PRO A 7 72.67 -52.64 -32.60
C PRO A 7 72.52 -51.36 -31.72
N LEU A 8 72.12 -50.28 -32.36
CA LEU A 8 71.86 -49.03 -31.73
C LEU A 8 70.68 -49.13 -30.67
N PRO A 9 70.83 -48.54 -29.54
CA PRO A 9 69.73 -48.57 -28.53
C PRO A 9 68.47 -47.85 -29.06
N HIS A 10 67.34 -48.56 -28.94
CA HIS A 10 66.02 -47.96 -29.28
C HIS A 10 65.73 -46.71 -28.44
N PRO A 11 65.14 -45.62 -29.02
CA PRO A 11 64.82 -44.47 -28.25
C PRO A 11 63.72 -44.84 -27.21
N ALA A 12 64.02 -44.49 -25.95
CA ALA A 12 63.09 -44.74 -24.86
C ALA A 12 61.73 -44.11 -25.17
N SER A 13 60.67 -44.93 -25.17
CA SER A 13 59.28 -44.48 -25.34
C SER A 13 58.93 -43.53 -24.20
N ASN A 14 58.49 -42.32 -24.54
CA ASN A 14 57.96 -41.36 -23.55
C ASN A 14 56.89 -42.00 -22.67
N PRO A 15 56.91 -41.83 -21.36
CA PRO A 15 55.91 -42.36 -20.50
C PRO A 15 54.54 -41.72 -20.89
N PRO A 16 53.40 -42.45 -20.84
CA PRO A 16 52.12 -41.91 -21.15
C PRO A 16 51.77 -40.73 -20.22
N PRO A 17 51.04 -39.71 -20.73
CA PRO A 17 50.67 -38.55 -19.90
C PRO A 17 49.87 -39.02 -18.68
N PRO A 18 50.06 -38.40 -17.51
CA PRO A 18 49.36 -38.77 -16.30
C PRO A 18 47.82 -38.65 -16.52
N ALA A 19 47.13 -39.74 -16.23
CA ALA A 19 45.64 -39.78 -16.30
C ALA A 19 45.07 -38.64 -15.47
N ASP A 20 44.20 -37.81 -16.10
CA ASP A 20 43.47 -36.73 -15.44
C ASP A 20 42.68 -37.29 -14.27
N LYS A 21 43.08 -36.94 -13.05
CA LYS A 21 42.35 -37.29 -11.83
C LYS A 21 41.00 -36.58 -11.89
N PRO A 22 39.87 -37.31 -11.68
CA PRO A 22 38.57 -36.69 -11.66
C PRO A 22 38.54 -35.57 -10.61
N ARG A 23 38.25 -34.32 -11.06
CA ARG A 23 38.18 -33.14 -10.23
C ARG A 23 37.03 -33.35 -9.24
N LYS A 24 37.33 -33.75 -8.00
CA LYS A 24 36.33 -33.82 -6.91
C LYS A 24 35.72 -32.44 -6.78
N ARG A 25 34.47 -32.30 -7.23
CA ARG A 25 33.67 -31.09 -6.95
C ARG A 25 33.59 -30.96 -5.43
N SER A 26 34.25 -29.94 -4.88
CA SER A 26 34.26 -29.72 -3.45
C SER A 26 32.79 -29.58 -2.98
N GLY A 27 32.30 -30.52 -2.20
CA GLY A 27 30.93 -30.49 -1.63
C GLY A 27 30.63 -29.17 -0.94
N TRP A 28 31.63 -28.50 -0.42
CA TRP A 28 31.57 -27.16 0.14
C TRP A 28 31.08 -26.09 -0.85
N LYS A 29 31.54 -26.12 -2.10
CA LYS A 29 31.11 -25.19 -3.15
C LYS A 29 29.64 -25.43 -3.54
N VAL A 30 29.21 -26.69 -3.58
CA VAL A 30 27.84 -27.06 -3.87
C VAL A 30 26.93 -26.61 -2.72
N PHE A 31 27.31 -26.84 -1.48
CA PHE A 31 26.58 -26.39 -0.30
C PHE A 31 26.38 -24.87 -0.30
N TRP A 32 27.45 -24.10 -0.51
CA TRP A 32 27.37 -22.64 -0.58
C TRP A 32 26.52 -22.14 -1.75
N SER A 33 26.58 -22.82 -2.90
CA SER A 33 25.74 -22.46 -4.06
C SER A 33 24.25 -22.68 -3.77
N ILE A 34 23.87 -23.79 -3.13
CA ILE A 34 22.49 -24.05 -2.73
C ILE A 34 22.02 -23.05 -1.68
N PHE A 35 22.85 -22.77 -0.68
CA PHE A 35 22.54 -21.82 0.39
C PHE A 35 22.30 -20.41 -0.14
N THR A 36 23.18 -19.92 -1.03
CA THR A 36 23.03 -18.59 -1.64
C THR A 36 21.80 -18.53 -2.54
N SER A 37 21.53 -19.57 -3.34
CA SER A 37 20.33 -19.62 -4.18
C SER A 37 19.05 -19.59 -3.34
N LEU A 38 18.99 -20.36 -2.26
CA LEU A 38 17.85 -20.40 -1.35
C LEU A 38 17.65 -19.04 -0.66
N SER A 39 18.74 -18.39 -0.24
CA SER A 39 18.71 -17.05 0.37
C SER A 39 18.17 -15.99 -0.60
N VAL A 40 18.60 -16.04 -1.86
CA VAL A 40 18.10 -15.10 -2.90
C VAL A 40 16.60 -15.31 -3.15
N ILE A 41 16.15 -16.56 -3.26
CA ILE A 41 14.73 -16.88 -3.45
C ILE A 41 13.91 -16.38 -2.25
N ALA A 42 14.37 -16.62 -1.02
CA ALA A 42 13.70 -16.15 0.18
C ALA A 42 13.58 -14.62 0.24
N ASN A 43 14.65 -13.90 -0.15
CA ASN A 43 14.63 -12.43 -0.23
C ASN A 43 13.65 -11.92 -1.29
N ILE A 44 13.58 -12.58 -2.45
CA ILE A 44 12.62 -12.21 -3.51
C ILE A 44 11.18 -12.39 -3.01
N ILE A 45 10.88 -13.53 -2.39
CA ILE A 45 9.54 -13.80 -1.83
C ILE A 45 9.19 -12.77 -0.76
N MET A 46 10.11 -12.47 0.16
CA MET A 46 9.89 -11.49 1.22
C MET A 46 9.67 -10.08 0.65
N THR A 47 10.42 -9.70 -0.39
CA THR A 47 10.25 -8.42 -1.07
C THR A 47 8.89 -8.33 -1.77
N LEU A 48 8.47 -9.37 -2.49
CA LEU A 48 7.16 -9.43 -3.13
C LEU A 48 6.02 -9.37 -2.11
N MET A 49 6.18 -10.05 -0.97
CA MET A 49 5.21 -10.01 0.13
C MET A 49 5.10 -8.61 0.74
N LEU A 50 6.24 -7.94 0.95
CA LEU A 50 6.28 -6.56 1.45
C LEU A 50 5.61 -5.58 0.47
N PHE A 51 5.93 -5.67 -0.83
CA PHE A 51 5.28 -4.84 -1.84
C PHE A 51 3.79 -5.15 -1.99
N GLY A 52 3.40 -6.43 -1.88
CA GLY A 52 1.99 -6.84 -1.90
C GLY A 52 1.20 -6.27 -0.73
N THR A 53 1.72 -6.36 0.50
CA THR A 53 1.07 -5.78 1.67
C THR A 53 1.01 -4.25 1.59
N LEU A 54 2.09 -3.61 1.12
CA LEU A 54 2.11 -2.17 0.93
C LEU A 54 1.08 -1.72 -0.12
N ALA A 55 0.98 -2.43 -1.25
CA ALA A 55 -0.03 -2.17 -2.27
C ALA A 55 -1.46 -2.33 -1.75
N LEU A 56 -1.73 -3.34 -0.92
CA LEU A 56 -3.03 -3.53 -0.27
C LEU A 56 -3.37 -2.39 0.70
N VAL A 57 -2.39 -1.93 1.49
CA VAL A 57 -2.56 -0.78 2.40
C VAL A 57 -2.88 0.49 1.60
N PHE A 58 -2.16 0.77 0.51
CA PHE A 58 -2.43 1.94 -0.33
C PHE A 58 -3.72 1.81 -1.17
N ALA A 59 -4.09 0.60 -1.59
CA ALA A 59 -5.35 0.35 -2.27
C ALA A 59 -6.55 0.49 -1.32
N GLY A 60 -6.40 0.05 -0.06
CA GLY A 60 -7.42 0.18 0.98
C GLY A 60 -7.70 1.62 1.40
N GLN A 61 -6.78 2.56 1.16
CA GLN A 61 -7.00 3.99 1.42
C GLN A 61 -7.88 4.69 0.37
N LYS A 62 -8.16 4.03 -0.76
CA LYS A 62 -9.08 4.54 -1.77
C LYS A 62 -10.53 4.15 -1.46
N GLY A 63 -11.13 4.71 -0.43
CA GLY A 63 -12.56 4.62 -0.20
C GLY A 63 -12.98 3.80 1.02
N LEU A 64 -12.50 4.18 2.20
CA LEU A 64 -13.02 3.69 3.48
C LEU A 64 -14.39 4.30 3.85
N PHE A 65 -14.97 5.10 2.95
CA PHE A 65 -16.35 5.58 3.14
C PHE A 65 -17.27 4.71 2.31
N THR A 66 -18.00 3.83 2.98
CA THR A 66 -19.14 3.14 2.40
C THR A 66 -20.23 4.17 2.26
N GLU A 67 -20.65 4.46 1.02
CA GLU A 67 -21.83 5.25 0.76
C GLU A 67 -23.04 4.39 1.16
N GLU A 68 -23.69 4.74 2.26
CA GLU A 68 -24.92 4.11 2.70
C GLU A 68 -26.10 4.91 2.15
N VAL A 69 -26.98 4.25 1.42
CA VAL A 69 -28.20 4.87 0.89
C VAL A 69 -29.24 4.90 2.00
N ILE A 70 -29.48 6.07 2.60
CA ILE A 70 -30.48 6.26 3.67
C ILE A 70 -31.90 6.24 3.09
N GLN A 71 -32.07 6.81 1.90
CA GLN A 71 -33.35 6.84 1.19
C GLN A 71 -33.11 6.66 -0.31
N GLU A 72 -33.82 5.74 -0.93
CA GLU A 72 -33.77 5.55 -2.37
C GLU A 72 -34.45 6.71 -3.13
N GLY A 73 -33.79 7.14 -4.20
CA GLY A 73 -34.25 8.22 -5.06
C GLY A 73 -33.53 8.24 -6.40
N PRO A 74 -33.80 9.26 -7.25
CA PRO A 74 -33.11 9.39 -8.52
C PRO A 74 -31.60 9.49 -8.30
N ARG A 75 -30.83 8.64 -8.98
CA ARG A 75 -29.36 8.64 -8.87
C ARG A 75 -28.69 9.91 -9.40
N THR A 76 -29.43 10.71 -10.14
CA THR A 76 -28.97 11.97 -10.75
C THR A 76 -29.04 13.17 -9.81
N ASP A 77 -29.86 13.09 -8.74
CA ASP A 77 -30.05 14.18 -7.80
C ASP A 77 -29.96 13.65 -6.37
N LYS A 78 -28.75 13.69 -5.83
CA LYS A 78 -28.42 13.18 -4.49
C LYS A 78 -28.33 14.32 -3.47
N ILE A 79 -28.71 14.03 -2.25
CA ILE A 79 -28.40 14.84 -1.06
C ILE A 79 -27.36 14.06 -0.26
N ALA A 80 -26.18 14.63 -0.08
CA ALA A 80 -25.15 14.02 0.75
C ALA A 80 -25.44 14.32 2.23
N VAL A 81 -25.32 13.31 3.08
CA VAL A 81 -25.41 13.45 4.53
C VAL A 81 -24.04 13.20 5.14
N ILE A 82 -23.52 14.19 5.84
CA ILE A 82 -22.26 14.10 6.58
C ILE A 82 -22.56 14.11 8.05
N THR A 83 -21.94 13.20 8.81
CA THR A 83 -22.23 13.05 10.24
C THR A 83 -21.06 13.56 11.08
N VAL A 84 -21.38 14.46 12.03
CA VAL A 84 -20.49 14.89 13.12
C VAL A 84 -21.04 14.32 14.42
N LYS A 85 -20.47 13.21 14.88
CA LYS A 85 -20.98 12.47 16.04
C LYS A 85 -19.89 12.20 17.07
N GLY A 86 -20.25 12.27 18.36
CA GLY A 86 -19.33 12.03 19.46
C GLY A 86 -18.40 13.21 19.71
N ILE A 87 -17.26 12.98 20.32
CA ILE A 87 -16.29 14.04 20.65
C ILE A 87 -15.61 14.54 19.37
N ILE A 88 -15.50 15.84 19.24
CA ILE A 88 -14.77 16.48 18.12
C ILE A 88 -13.29 16.51 18.44
N ASP A 89 -12.54 15.64 17.79
CA ASP A 89 -11.08 15.54 17.83
C ASP A 89 -10.48 15.64 16.40
N ASP A 90 -9.18 15.45 16.28
CA ASP A 90 -8.50 15.50 14.99
C ASP A 90 -8.98 14.40 14.03
N THR A 91 -9.38 13.24 14.56
CA THR A 91 -9.92 12.14 13.74
C THR A 91 -11.27 12.55 13.15
N ALA A 92 -12.16 13.10 13.97
CA ALA A 92 -13.48 13.57 13.53
C ALA A 92 -13.33 14.67 12.46
N SER A 93 -12.41 15.63 12.63
CA SER A 93 -12.17 16.69 11.64
C SER A 93 -11.67 16.15 10.31
N GLN A 94 -10.76 15.18 10.34
CA GLN A 94 -10.26 14.54 9.13
C GLN A 94 -11.33 13.71 8.41
N ASP A 95 -12.19 13.04 9.16
CA ASP A 95 -13.27 12.24 8.58
C ASP A 95 -14.32 13.14 7.91
N VAL A 96 -14.69 14.25 8.53
CA VAL A 96 -15.56 15.26 7.90
C VAL A 96 -14.91 15.83 6.64
N TYR A 97 -13.62 16.16 6.68
CA TYR A 97 -12.89 16.62 5.50
C TYR A 97 -12.94 15.63 4.34
N LYS A 98 -12.73 14.34 4.61
CA LYS A 98 -12.77 13.29 3.58
C LYS A 98 -14.19 13.12 3.00
N GLN A 99 -15.22 13.15 3.87
CA GLN A 99 -16.63 13.08 3.43
C GLN A 99 -16.99 14.27 2.55
N LEU A 100 -16.65 15.49 2.94
CA LEU A 100 -16.85 16.71 2.13
C LEU A 100 -16.13 16.62 0.78
N LYS A 101 -14.91 16.12 0.78
CA LYS A 101 -14.14 15.92 -0.46
C LYS A 101 -14.80 14.87 -1.38
N SER A 102 -15.38 13.82 -0.83
CA SER A 102 -16.12 12.82 -1.60
C SER A 102 -17.40 13.41 -2.18
N ALA A 103 -18.20 14.08 -1.35
CA ALA A 103 -19.42 14.75 -1.79
C ALA A 103 -19.18 15.79 -2.90
N LYS A 104 -18.06 16.54 -2.80
CA LYS A 104 -17.67 17.51 -3.83
C LYS A 104 -17.29 16.88 -5.16
N LYS A 105 -16.74 15.66 -5.17
CA LYS A 105 -16.36 14.93 -6.39
C LYS A 105 -17.58 14.35 -7.13
N ASP A 106 -18.64 14.06 -6.45
CA ASP A 106 -19.86 13.50 -7.06
C ASP A 106 -20.72 14.63 -7.66
N LYS A 107 -20.76 14.68 -8.98
CA LYS A 107 -21.55 15.66 -9.75
C LYS A 107 -23.05 15.54 -9.55
N HIS A 108 -23.51 14.42 -9.03
CA HIS A 108 -24.93 14.17 -8.75
C HIS A 108 -25.39 14.72 -7.40
N VAL A 109 -24.46 15.10 -6.51
CA VAL A 109 -24.80 15.77 -5.26
C VAL A 109 -25.28 17.19 -5.55
N LYS A 110 -26.49 17.51 -5.07
CA LYS A 110 -27.16 18.81 -5.25
C LYS A 110 -27.29 19.61 -3.95
N GLY A 111 -27.05 18.97 -2.82
CA GLY A 111 -27.08 19.61 -1.52
C GLY A 111 -26.41 18.76 -0.46
N LEU A 112 -26.16 19.38 0.70
CA LEU A 112 -25.47 18.76 1.82
C LEU A 112 -26.29 18.92 3.09
N ILE A 113 -26.44 17.84 3.85
CA ILE A 113 -26.94 17.87 5.23
C ILE A 113 -25.79 17.53 6.16
N VAL A 114 -25.52 18.37 7.14
CA VAL A 114 -24.58 18.10 8.22
C VAL A 114 -25.37 17.65 9.43
N LEU A 115 -25.33 16.36 9.73
CA LEU A 115 -26.00 15.77 10.89
C LEU A 115 -25.09 15.91 12.12
N ILE A 116 -25.53 16.66 13.11
CA ILE A 116 -24.74 17.01 14.29
C ILE A 116 -25.35 16.33 15.53
N ASN A 117 -24.55 15.50 16.20
CA ASN A 117 -24.86 14.89 17.48
C ASN A 117 -23.61 14.76 18.34
N THR A 118 -23.19 15.87 18.95
CA THR A 118 -21.90 15.99 19.63
C THR A 118 -21.98 16.87 20.88
N PRO A 119 -21.24 16.52 21.95
CA PRO A 119 -21.04 17.43 23.09
C PRO A 119 -20.02 18.55 22.77
N GLY A 120 -19.41 18.54 21.57
CA GLY A 120 -18.27 19.38 21.22
C GLY A 120 -16.93 18.66 21.41
N GLY A 121 -15.86 19.42 21.51
CA GLY A 121 -14.51 18.85 21.65
C GLY A 121 -13.42 19.90 21.49
N MET A 122 -12.36 19.55 20.76
CA MET A 122 -11.21 20.45 20.55
C MET A 122 -11.60 21.64 19.68
N VAL A 123 -11.20 22.83 20.12
CA VAL A 123 -11.50 24.09 19.42
C VAL A 123 -10.89 24.10 18.03
N SER A 124 -9.63 23.64 17.90
CA SER A 124 -8.93 23.56 16.61
C SER A 124 -9.65 22.65 15.60
N SER A 125 -10.11 21.48 16.05
CA SER A 125 -10.80 20.52 15.20
C SER A 125 -12.20 21.01 14.82
N SER A 126 -12.90 21.69 15.73
CA SER A 126 -14.19 22.34 15.44
C SER A 126 -14.05 23.47 14.41
N ASP A 127 -13.02 24.32 14.55
CA ASP A 127 -12.72 25.37 13.59
C ASP A 127 -12.35 24.81 12.21
N GLN A 128 -11.58 23.71 12.16
CA GLN A 128 -11.28 23.03 10.90
C GLN A 128 -12.56 22.53 10.21
N ILE A 129 -13.47 21.87 10.94
CA ILE A 129 -14.75 21.41 10.40
C ILE A 129 -15.56 22.57 9.84
N TYR A 130 -15.69 23.65 10.60
CA TYR A 130 -16.39 24.85 10.17
C TYR A 130 -15.82 25.44 8.89
N ASN A 131 -14.51 25.60 8.84
CA ASN A 131 -13.82 26.15 7.67
C ASN A 131 -13.99 25.24 6.42
N GLU A 132 -13.95 23.93 6.58
CA GLU A 132 -14.13 23.01 5.44
C GLU A 132 -15.59 23.02 4.93
N ILE A 133 -16.59 23.14 5.82
CA ILE A 133 -17.99 23.30 5.44
C ILE A 133 -18.20 24.62 4.69
N CYS A 134 -17.62 25.72 5.19
CA CYS A 134 -17.67 27.03 4.53
C CYS A 134 -17.00 26.99 3.14
N LYS A 135 -15.84 26.37 3.01
CA LYS A 135 -15.16 26.17 1.72
C LYS A 135 -16.02 25.35 0.75
N TYR A 136 -16.62 24.24 1.22
CA TYR A 136 -17.52 23.43 0.41
C TYR A 136 -18.67 24.27 -0.14
N ARG A 137 -19.41 24.96 0.74
CA ARG A 137 -20.52 25.85 0.36
C ARG A 137 -20.12 26.92 -0.65
N PHE A 138 -18.98 27.57 -0.43
CA PHE A 138 -18.48 28.63 -1.32
C PHE A 138 -18.10 28.09 -2.69
N GLN A 139 -17.46 26.93 -2.75
CA GLN A 139 -16.94 26.36 -3.98
C GLN A 139 -18.02 25.66 -4.82
N THR A 140 -18.98 25.00 -4.19
CA THR A 140 -20.02 24.24 -4.90
C THR A 140 -21.27 25.08 -5.19
N LYS A 141 -21.48 26.16 -4.42
CA LYS A 141 -22.71 26.98 -4.41
C LYS A 141 -23.98 26.18 -4.08
N GLN A 142 -23.82 24.98 -3.53
CA GLN A 142 -24.92 24.11 -3.12
C GLN A 142 -25.45 24.50 -1.75
N PRO A 143 -26.73 24.25 -1.47
CA PRO A 143 -27.30 24.43 -0.14
C PRO A 143 -26.65 23.48 0.86
N VAL A 144 -26.31 24.02 2.04
CA VAL A 144 -25.77 23.26 3.18
C VAL A 144 -26.69 23.52 4.36
N ILE A 145 -27.26 22.46 4.92
CA ILE A 145 -28.20 22.51 6.03
C ILE A 145 -27.59 21.77 7.22
N ALA A 146 -27.55 22.42 8.39
CA ALA A 146 -27.20 21.77 9.63
C ALA A 146 -28.46 21.18 10.28
N PHE A 147 -28.40 19.88 10.58
CA PHE A 147 -29.44 19.17 11.30
C PHE A 147 -28.91 18.72 12.66
N MET A 148 -29.39 19.35 13.73
CA MET A 148 -28.96 19.06 15.10
C MET A 148 -29.83 17.95 15.66
N GLN A 149 -29.27 16.79 15.94
CA GLN A 149 -29.93 15.61 16.46
C GLN A 149 -29.44 15.33 17.89
N GLY A 150 -30.35 15.45 18.85
CA GLY A 150 -30.04 15.14 20.25
C GLY A 150 -29.19 16.19 20.93
N MET A 151 -27.92 16.30 20.59
CA MET A 151 -26.98 17.21 21.24
C MET A 151 -26.10 17.96 20.20
N ALA A 152 -26.01 19.27 20.34
CA ALA A 152 -25.15 20.13 19.55
C ALA A 152 -24.63 21.25 20.47
N THR A 153 -23.60 20.96 21.24
CA THR A 153 -23.06 21.90 22.26
C THR A 153 -21.61 22.25 21.99
N SER A 154 -21.17 23.40 22.55
CA SER A 154 -19.79 23.88 22.41
C SER A 154 -19.38 23.95 20.93
N GLY A 155 -18.28 23.33 20.54
CA GLY A 155 -17.82 23.28 19.16
C GLY A 155 -18.74 22.56 18.17
N GLY A 156 -19.81 21.92 18.63
CA GLY A 156 -20.84 21.33 17.77
C GLY A 156 -21.92 22.31 17.32
N TYR A 157 -22.01 23.47 17.93
CA TYR A 157 -22.91 24.56 17.58
C TYR A 157 -22.26 25.55 16.64
#